data_e1b7b78c75c453059a4b2148caa1c938
#
_entry.id   e1b7b78c75c453059a4b2148caa1c938
#
_cell.length_a   1.000
_cell.length_b   1.000
_cell.length_c   1.000
_cell.angle_alpha   90.00
_cell.angle_beta   90.00
_cell.angle_gamma   90.00
#
_symmetry.space_group_name_H-M   'P 1'
#
loop_
_entity.id
_entity.type
_entity.pdbx_description
1 polymer ?
#
loop_
_entity_poly.entity_id
_entity_poly.type
_entity_poly.pdbx_seq_one_letter_code
_entity_poly.pdbx_strand_id
1 'polypeptide(L)'
;MENNMSKRLQMLISAVDKDSKSLLEQMNIESDAILVNQFIKTDGDNYEEEFQQNGHTIKVIGRKEKGVGLSRNTALENADHEIIQFADDDIVYDKGYAEKIIKEFDDHPEADVIMFNVRAQEGRETYWNEDFAKVTWKNYGRYPAYAICARRDKIVSSGVKYSLLFGGGAPYMNGEDSLFLHDCLKSGLSLYRTTVALGHEVSGESTWFNGYTDKFFYDRGVLYHFLYGSFASILGFRYLFNNRKTMCVEKGLFKSYHLLNQGIKHAKTLKKV
;
A
#
# COMPACT_ATOMS: atom_id res chain seq x y z
N MET A 1 30.35 -5.17 10.65
CA MET A 1 29.72 -4.23 9.68
C MET A 1 28.25 -4.59 9.40
N GLU A 2 27.84 -5.85 9.46
CA GLU A 2 26.45 -6.29 9.29
C GLU A 2 25.45 -5.68 10.28
N ASN A 3 25.87 -5.46 11.52
CA ASN A 3 24.98 -4.99 12.60
C ASN A 3 24.57 -3.50 12.52
N ASN A 4 25.09 -2.74 11.54
CA ASN A 4 24.75 -1.32 11.39
C ASN A 4 23.83 -1.05 10.18
N MET A 5 23.75 -1.98 9.22
CA MET A 5 22.91 -1.82 8.03
C MET A 5 21.44 -2.12 8.32
N SER A 6 21.15 -3.15 9.12
CA SER A 6 19.77 -3.52 9.49
C SER A 6 19.03 -2.42 10.27
N LYS A 7 19.79 -1.54 10.96
CA LYS A 7 19.23 -0.38 11.69
C LYS A 7 18.88 0.82 10.80
N ARG A 8 19.12 0.75 9.48
CA ARG A 8 18.72 1.81 8.55
C ARG A 8 17.35 1.56 7.94
N LEU A 9 16.90 0.30 7.89
CA LEU A 9 15.61 -0.11 7.33
C LEU A 9 14.66 -0.56 8.44
N GLN A 10 13.42 -0.08 8.39
CA GLN A 10 12.31 -0.53 9.25
C GLN A 10 11.13 -0.96 8.40
N MET A 11 10.67 -2.20 8.63
CA MET A 11 9.47 -2.71 8.00
C MET A 11 8.23 -2.21 8.74
N LEU A 12 7.23 -1.73 8.00
CA LEU A 12 5.95 -1.25 8.50
C LEU A 12 4.87 -2.24 8.07
N ILE A 13 4.58 -3.21 8.93
CA ILE A 13 3.75 -4.38 8.61
C ILE A 13 2.33 -4.13 9.10
N SER A 14 1.35 -4.35 8.23
CA SER A 14 -0.08 -4.32 8.55
C SER A 14 -0.63 -5.74 8.56
N ALA A 15 -1.22 -6.16 9.68
CA ALA A 15 -1.79 -7.49 9.85
C ALA A 15 -3.14 -7.44 10.57
N VAL A 16 -3.92 -8.51 10.41
CA VAL A 16 -5.22 -8.68 11.08
C VAL A 16 -5.32 -10.06 11.71
N ASP A 17 -5.59 -10.10 13.04
CA ASP A 17 -5.76 -11.33 13.82
C ASP A 17 -4.64 -12.37 13.63
N LYS A 18 -3.37 -11.93 13.62
CA LYS A 18 -2.19 -12.81 13.43
C LYS A 18 -1.45 -13.07 14.74
N ASP A 19 -0.82 -14.22 14.83
CA ASP A 19 0.26 -14.45 15.80
C ASP A 19 1.53 -13.74 15.30
N SER A 20 2.00 -12.76 16.07
CA SER A 20 3.08 -11.86 15.64
C SER A 20 4.39 -12.57 15.34
N LYS A 21 4.81 -13.51 16.19
CA LYS A 21 6.11 -14.19 16.02
C LYS A 21 6.10 -15.13 14.83
N SER A 22 5.05 -15.94 14.71
CA SER A 22 4.88 -16.86 13.60
C SER A 22 4.76 -16.11 12.26
N LEU A 23 4.06 -14.97 12.23
CA LEU A 23 3.95 -14.16 11.03
C LEU A 23 5.31 -13.65 10.55
N LEU A 24 6.12 -13.08 11.45
CA LEU A 24 7.43 -12.52 11.11
C LEU A 24 8.41 -13.58 10.60
N GLU A 25 8.33 -14.82 11.14
CA GLU A 25 9.09 -15.96 10.61
C GLU A 25 8.62 -16.34 9.20
N GLN A 26 7.32 -16.43 8.97
CA GLN A 26 6.74 -16.73 7.66
C GLN A 26 7.09 -15.68 6.61
N MET A 27 7.09 -14.41 7.00
CA MET A 27 7.48 -13.30 6.13
C MET A 27 8.99 -13.22 5.86
N ASN A 28 9.83 -13.98 6.60
CA ASN A 28 11.29 -13.92 6.55
C ASN A 28 11.84 -12.51 6.82
N ILE A 29 11.44 -11.90 7.93
CA ILE A 29 11.86 -10.53 8.28
C ILE A 29 13.32 -10.52 8.76
N GLU A 30 14.17 -9.74 8.08
CA GLU A 30 15.61 -9.55 8.32
C GLU A 30 15.97 -8.09 8.62
N SER A 31 15.06 -7.34 9.26
CA SER A 31 15.27 -5.95 9.68
C SER A 31 14.43 -5.63 10.90
N ASP A 32 14.69 -4.49 11.54
CA ASP A 32 13.79 -3.98 12.55
C ASP A 32 12.39 -3.74 11.95
N ALA A 33 11.34 -3.94 12.73
CA ALA A 33 9.97 -3.86 12.24
C ALA A 33 8.99 -3.28 13.25
N ILE A 34 7.97 -2.61 12.72
CA ILE A 34 6.75 -2.24 13.44
C ILE A 34 5.60 -3.06 12.84
N LEU A 35 5.03 -3.93 13.65
CA LEU A 35 3.85 -4.72 13.28
C LEU A 35 2.61 -4.13 13.93
N VAL A 36 1.73 -3.53 13.13
CA VAL A 36 0.40 -3.13 13.59
C VAL A 36 -0.56 -4.28 13.33
N ASN A 37 -0.93 -4.99 14.40
CA ASN A 37 -1.83 -6.13 14.34
C ASN A 37 -3.23 -5.69 14.80
N GLN A 38 -4.14 -5.51 13.86
CA GLN A 38 -5.52 -5.17 14.15
C GLN A 38 -6.28 -6.44 14.56
N PHE A 39 -6.94 -6.43 15.71
CA PHE A 39 -7.76 -7.55 16.15
C PHE A 39 -9.24 -7.18 16.14
N ILE A 40 -10.00 -7.95 15.36
CA ILE A 40 -11.43 -7.73 15.15
C ILE A 40 -12.29 -8.90 15.63
N LYS A 41 -11.70 -10.06 15.83
CA LYS A 41 -12.38 -11.29 16.25
C LYS A 41 -12.23 -11.58 17.74
N THR A 42 -11.21 -11.04 18.38
CA THR A 42 -10.91 -11.29 19.79
C THR A 42 -11.28 -10.09 20.65
N ASP A 43 -11.77 -10.34 21.85
CA ASP A 43 -11.93 -9.30 22.87
C ASP A 43 -10.59 -9.07 23.58
N GLY A 44 -10.16 -7.82 23.60
CA GLY A 44 -8.91 -7.40 24.23
C GLY A 44 -8.76 -5.89 24.19
N ASP A 45 -7.88 -5.35 25.03
CA ASP A 45 -7.49 -3.96 25.03
C ASP A 45 -6.33 -3.73 24.06
N ASN A 46 -6.19 -2.49 23.60
CA ASN A 46 -5.00 -2.10 22.84
C ASN A 46 -3.74 -2.35 23.67
N TYR A 47 -2.69 -2.84 23.02
CA TYR A 47 -1.41 -3.13 23.68
C TYR A 47 -0.24 -2.70 22.82
N GLU A 48 0.92 -2.56 23.44
CA GLU A 48 2.20 -2.42 22.77
C GLU A 48 3.20 -3.35 23.46
N GLU A 49 3.97 -4.05 22.66
CA GLU A 49 5.06 -4.89 23.14
C GLU A 49 6.28 -4.75 22.23
N GLU A 50 7.45 -5.00 22.80
CA GLU A 50 8.70 -5.02 22.05
C GLU A 50 9.49 -6.27 22.42
N PHE A 51 10.06 -6.93 21.41
CA PHE A 51 10.90 -8.09 21.60
C PHE A 51 11.99 -8.18 20.52
N GLN A 52 12.97 -9.07 20.77
CA GLN A 52 14.01 -9.37 19.80
C GLN A 52 13.67 -10.68 19.06
N GLN A 53 13.79 -10.65 17.73
CA GLN A 53 13.66 -11.82 16.88
C GLN A 53 14.75 -11.81 15.81
N ASN A 54 15.55 -12.88 15.74
CA ASN A 54 16.67 -13.01 14.79
C ASN A 54 17.68 -11.85 14.82
N GLY A 55 17.84 -11.21 15.99
CA GLY A 55 18.75 -10.06 16.16
C GLY A 55 18.17 -8.70 15.76
N HIS A 56 16.87 -8.65 15.40
CA HIS A 56 16.14 -7.45 15.06
C HIS A 56 15.13 -7.05 16.13
N THR A 57 14.93 -5.75 16.32
CA THR A 57 13.94 -5.20 17.24
C THR A 57 12.56 -5.17 16.57
N ILE A 58 11.59 -5.82 17.20
CA ILE A 58 10.21 -5.86 16.71
C ILE A 58 9.32 -5.14 17.72
N LYS A 59 8.68 -4.06 17.26
CA LYS A 59 7.61 -3.38 17.99
C LYS A 59 6.25 -3.86 17.47
N VAL A 60 5.44 -4.47 18.33
CA VAL A 60 4.06 -4.86 18.01
C VAL A 60 3.09 -3.86 18.63
N ILE A 61 2.16 -3.38 17.83
CA ILE A 61 1.11 -2.45 18.22
C ILE A 61 -0.24 -3.13 17.96
N GLY A 62 -0.82 -3.70 18.99
CA GLY A 62 -2.16 -4.31 18.92
C GLY A 62 -3.25 -3.24 19.02
N ARG A 63 -4.16 -3.21 18.06
CA ARG A 63 -5.26 -2.22 18.02
C ARG A 63 -6.62 -2.89 17.75
N LYS A 64 -7.60 -2.58 18.60
CA LYS A 64 -9.01 -2.96 18.39
C LYS A 64 -9.67 -1.97 17.44
N GLU A 65 -9.30 -2.06 16.17
CA GLU A 65 -9.78 -1.17 15.12
C GLU A 65 -9.79 -1.90 13.78
N LYS A 66 -10.35 -1.28 12.75
CA LYS A 66 -10.42 -1.85 11.41
C LYS A 66 -10.11 -0.79 10.36
N GLY A 67 -9.17 -1.09 9.49
CA GLY A 67 -8.81 -0.25 8.35
C GLY A 67 -7.31 -0.24 8.07
N VAL A 68 -6.92 -0.68 6.88
CA VAL A 68 -5.50 -0.76 6.49
C VAL A 68 -4.80 0.60 6.51
N GLY A 69 -5.51 1.69 6.17
CA GLY A 69 -4.97 3.05 6.25
C GLY A 69 -4.65 3.47 7.69
N LEU A 70 -5.49 3.08 8.68
CA LEU A 70 -5.21 3.29 10.11
C LEU A 70 -3.93 2.56 10.52
N SER A 71 -3.84 1.28 10.17
CA SER A 71 -2.68 0.43 10.47
C SER A 71 -1.39 1.03 9.91
N ARG A 72 -1.36 1.36 8.61
CA ARG A 72 -0.18 1.94 7.95
C ARG A 72 0.21 3.30 8.51
N ASN A 73 -0.76 4.16 8.84
CA ASN A 73 -0.50 5.45 9.48
C ASN A 73 0.06 5.28 10.90
N THR A 74 -0.48 4.35 11.69
CA THR A 74 0.04 4.02 13.02
C THR A 74 1.48 3.53 12.93
N ALA A 75 1.80 2.65 11.98
CA ALA A 75 3.16 2.18 11.77
C ALA A 75 4.10 3.32 11.38
N LEU A 76 3.69 4.18 10.43
CA LEU A 76 4.47 5.34 9.98
C LEU A 76 4.73 6.35 11.11
N GLU A 77 3.75 6.62 11.96
CA GLU A 77 3.87 7.54 13.10
C GLU A 77 4.86 7.04 14.17
N ASN A 78 5.02 5.72 14.29
CA ASN A 78 5.95 5.09 15.21
C ASN A 78 7.32 4.79 14.60
N ALA A 79 7.48 4.93 13.29
CA ALA A 79 8.74 4.66 12.60
C ALA A 79 9.81 5.70 12.95
N ASP A 80 11.08 5.25 13.08
CA ASP A 80 12.22 6.09 13.48
C ASP A 80 13.50 5.86 12.67
N HIS A 81 13.52 4.88 11.74
CA HIS A 81 14.67 4.59 10.89
C HIS A 81 14.73 5.49 9.64
N GLU A 82 15.88 5.48 8.95
CA GLU A 82 16.12 6.28 7.75
C GLU A 82 15.18 5.89 6.59
N ILE A 83 15.08 4.59 6.36
CA ILE A 83 14.30 3.99 5.27
C ILE A 83 13.17 3.17 5.87
N ILE A 84 11.99 3.31 5.30
CA ILE A 84 10.81 2.53 5.67
C ILE A 84 10.30 1.74 4.47
N GLN A 85 9.77 0.56 4.71
CA GLN A 85 9.04 -0.23 3.72
C GLN A 85 7.66 -0.61 4.27
N PHE A 86 6.61 -0.31 3.53
CA PHE A 86 5.27 -0.83 3.84
C PHE A 86 5.18 -2.30 3.42
N ALA A 87 4.53 -3.11 4.26
CA ALA A 87 4.38 -4.54 4.02
C ALA A 87 2.98 -5.02 4.43
N ASP A 88 2.45 -5.94 3.63
CA ASP A 88 1.23 -6.67 3.95
C ASP A 88 1.59 -8.06 4.51
N ASP A 89 0.70 -8.69 5.27
CA ASP A 89 0.94 -9.91 6.04
C ASP A 89 0.96 -11.20 5.20
N ASP A 90 0.89 -11.07 3.89
CA ASP A 90 0.94 -12.16 2.90
C ASP A 90 2.17 -12.10 1.98
N ILE A 91 3.18 -11.30 2.33
CA ILE A 91 4.43 -11.20 1.56
C ILE A 91 5.55 -11.98 2.25
N VAL A 92 6.25 -12.82 1.48
CA VAL A 92 7.48 -13.50 1.90
C VAL A 92 8.67 -12.86 1.21
N TYR A 93 9.58 -12.33 2.00
CA TYR A 93 10.76 -11.64 1.50
C TYR A 93 11.90 -12.62 1.16
N ASP A 94 12.62 -12.35 0.08
CA ASP A 94 13.82 -13.11 -0.31
C ASP A 94 14.96 -12.77 0.68
N LYS A 95 15.83 -13.74 0.98
CA LYS A 95 17.00 -13.49 1.81
C LYS A 95 17.85 -12.32 1.28
N GLY A 96 18.31 -11.45 2.18
CA GLY A 96 19.11 -10.28 1.85
C GLY A 96 18.29 -9.14 1.20
N TYR A 97 16.98 -9.10 1.38
CA TYR A 97 16.14 -8.02 0.85
C TYR A 97 16.50 -6.67 1.48
N ALA A 98 16.89 -6.66 2.74
CA ALA A 98 17.21 -5.44 3.47
C ALA A 98 18.42 -4.71 2.88
N GLU A 99 19.49 -5.45 2.58
CA GLU A 99 20.69 -4.92 1.93
C GLU A 99 20.39 -4.40 0.52
N LYS A 100 19.53 -5.10 -0.23
CA LYS A 100 19.11 -4.65 -1.56
C LYS A 100 18.38 -3.31 -1.51
N ILE A 101 17.46 -3.14 -0.55
CA ILE A 101 16.73 -1.87 -0.37
C ILE A 101 17.68 -0.74 -0.02
N ILE A 102 18.56 -0.95 0.98
CA ILE A 102 19.50 0.06 1.44
C ILE A 102 20.43 0.47 0.29
N LYS A 103 20.95 -0.51 -0.46
CA LYS A 103 21.81 -0.26 -1.61
C LYS A 103 21.14 0.59 -2.69
N GLU A 104 19.87 0.33 -3.02
CA GLU A 104 19.14 1.13 -4.00
C GLU A 104 19.01 2.59 -3.56
N PHE A 105 18.76 2.85 -2.28
CA PHE A 105 18.72 4.22 -1.77
C PHE A 105 20.10 4.89 -1.69
N ASP A 106 21.17 4.12 -1.48
CA ASP A 106 22.54 4.65 -1.50
C ASP A 106 23.00 4.96 -2.94
N ASP A 107 22.65 4.13 -3.90
CA ASP A 107 22.97 4.32 -5.33
C ASP A 107 22.13 5.46 -5.95
N HIS A 108 20.96 5.76 -5.37
CA HIS A 108 19.99 6.73 -5.89
C HIS A 108 19.57 7.78 -4.83
N PRO A 109 20.50 8.67 -4.43
CA PRO A 109 20.23 9.69 -3.41
C PRO A 109 19.15 10.71 -3.82
N GLU A 110 18.83 10.82 -5.11
CA GLU A 110 17.76 11.67 -5.65
C GLU A 110 16.35 11.11 -5.43
N ALA A 111 16.23 9.82 -5.05
CA ALA A 111 14.94 9.17 -4.83
C ALA A 111 14.45 9.36 -3.40
N ASP A 112 13.26 9.92 -3.24
CA ASP A 112 12.54 9.98 -1.96
C ASP A 112 11.74 8.70 -1.72
N VAL A 113 11.20 8.11 -2.79
CA VAL A 113 10.40 6.87 -2.79
C VAL A 113 10.85 5.98 -3.94
N ILE A 114 11.06 4.69 -3.68
CA ILE A 114 11.39 3.68 -4.70
C ILE A 114 10.37 2.56 -4.65
N MET A 115 9.80 2.22 -5.81
CA MET A 115 8.93 1.07 -5.99
C MET A 115 9.72 -0.14 -6.46
N PHE A 116 9.78 -1.16 -5.62
CA PHE A 116 10.47 -2.43 -5.84
C PHE A 116 9.55 -3.46 -6.48
N ASN A 117 10.14 -4.46 -7.13
CA ASN A 117 9.39 -5.60 -7.61
C ASN A 117 9.09 -6.59 -6.47
N VAL A 118 7.85 -7.05 -6.41
CA VAL A 118 7.42 -8.21 -5.62
C VAL A 118 6.59 -9.09 -6.57
N ARG A 119 6.90 -10.36 -6.63
CA ARG A 119 6.19 -11.31 -7.48
C ARG A 119 4.79 -11.52 -6.95
N ALA A 120 3.79 -10.99 -7.63
CA ALA A 120 2.40 -11.24 -7.31
C ALA A 120 2.00 -12.68 -7.62
N GLN A 121 0.87 -13.13 -7.09
CA GLN A 121 0.25 -14.40 -7.49
C GLN A 121 -0.15 -14.34 -8.96
N GLU A 122 -0.13 -15.50 -9.64
CA GLU A 122 -0.56 -15.62 -11.03
C GLU A 122 -1.96 -15.02 -11.26
N GLY A 123 -2.06 -14.13 -12.24
CA GLY A 123 -3.29 -13.41 -12.56
C GLY A 123 -3.60 -12.19 -11.71
N ARG A 124 -2.74 -11.82 -10.75
CA ARG A 124 -2.86 -10.61 -9.92
C ARG A 124 -1.81 -9.55 -10.23
N GLU A 125 -0.97 -9.79 -11.20
CA GLU A 125 0.13 -8.91 -11.58
C GLU A 125 -0.43 -7.55 -12.02
N THR A 126 -0.11 -6.49 -11.30
CA THR A 126 -0.46 -5.11 -11.65
C THR A 126 0.71 -4.35 -12.26
N TYR A 127 1.93 -4.81 -11.98
CA TYR A 127 3.15 -4.18 -12.46
C TYR A 127 4.32 -5.18 -12.46
N TRP A 128 5.33 -4.87 -13.25
CA TRP A 128 6.69 -5.37 -13.16
C TRP A 128 7.61 -4.30 -13.75
N ASN A 129 8.66 -3.95 -13.04
CA ASN A 129 9.61 -2.93 -13.47
C ASN A 129 10.78 -3.59 -14.18
N GLU A 130 11.12 -3.10 -15.38
CA GLU A 130 12.22 -3.59 -16.21
C GLU A 130 13.39 -2.60 -16.29
N ASP A 131 13.25 -1.42 -15.68
CA ASP A 131 14.24 -0.36 -15.65
C ASP A 131 14.19 0.44 -14.36
N PHE A 132 15.28 1.15 -14.04
CA PHE A 132 15.26 2.21 -13.07
C PHE A 132 14.79 3.50 -13.76
N ALA A 133 13.63 4.02 -13.34
CA ALA A 133 13.06 5.19 -13.97
C ALA A 133 12.11 5.96 -13.04
N LYS A 134 11.87 7.24 -13.36
CA LYS A 134 10.89 8.05 -12.64
C LYS A 134 9.47 7.49 -12.75
N VAL A 135 8.79 7.48 -11.62
CA VAL A 135 7.34 7.28 -11.56
C VAL A 135 6.67 8.64 -11.59
N THR A 136 5.67 8.76 -12.46
CA THR A 136 5.00 10.02 -12.79
C THR A 136 3.50 9.88 -12.72
N TRP A 137 2.77 10.97 -12.95
CA TRP A 137 1.31 11.00 -13.07
C TRP A 137 0.72 9.99 -14.09
N LYS A 138 1.54 9.41 -14.96
CA LYS A 138 1.09 8.44 -15.97
C LYS A 138 1.08 7.00 -15.49
N ASN A 139 1.85 6.67 -14.44
CA ASN A 139 2.10 5.28 -14.06
C ASN A 139 2.14 4.98 -12.55
N TYR A 140 1.87 5.96 -11.67
CA TYR A 140 1.93 5.79 -10.21
C TYR A 140 0.87 4.84 -9.65
N GLY A 141 -0.32 4.79 -10.23
CA GLY A 141 -1.50 4.14 -9.65
C GLY A 141 -1.56 2.62 -9.78
N ARG A 142 -0.44 1.95 -10.07
CA ARG A 142 -0.37 0.50 -10.25
C ARG A 142 0.40 -0.24 -9.15
N TYR A 143 1.07 0.50 -8.28
CA TYR A 143 1.91 -0.08 -7.23
C TYR A 143 1.12 -0.31 -5.96
N PRO A 144 1.14 -1.54 -5.39
CA PRO A 144 0.61 -1.83 -4.06
C PRO A 144 1.57 -1.35 -2.97
N ALA A 145 1.08 -1.25 -1.73
CA ALA A 145 1.87 -0.77 -0.59
C ALA A 145 3.15 -1.57 -0.38
N TYR A 146 3.09 -2.89 -0.51
CA TYR A 146 4.26 -3.76 -0.30
C TYR A 146 5.40 -3.55 -1.32
N ALA A 147 5.17 -2.80 -2.38
CA ALA A 147 6.21 -2.38 -3.32
C ALA A 147 6.91 -1.09 -2.88
N ILE A 148 6.37 -0.34 -1.92
CA ILE A 148 6.76 1.04 -1.61
C ILE A 148 7.79 1.06 -0.49
N CYS A 149 9.02 1.50 -0.81
CA CYS A 149 10.02 1.92 0.16
C CYS A 149 10.24 3.43 0.07
N ALA A 150 10.54 4.09 1.18
CA ALA A 150 10.67 5.54 1.20
C ALA A 150 11.70 6.01 2.24
N ARG A 151 12.30 7.19 2.01
CA ARG A 151 12.99 7.93 3.06
C ARG A 151 11.94 8.46 4.03
N ARG A 152 11.99 7.99 5.26
CA ARG A 152 10.98 8.30 6.28
C ARG A 152 10.81 9.80 6.51
N ASP A 153 11.89 10.53 6.66
CA ASP A 153 11.87 11.97 6.91
C ASP A 153 11.18 12.76 5.79
N LYS A 154 11.30 12.29 4.53
CA LYS A 154 10.62 12.87 3.38
C LYS A 154 9.10 12.66 3.43
N ILE A 155 8.66 11.47 3.78
CA ILE A 155 7.22 11.19 3.94
C ILE A 155 6.66 12.01 5.11
N VAL A 156 7.32 11.98 6.28
CA VAL A 156 6.86 12.70 7.47
C VAL A 156 6.80 14.21 7.23
N SER A 157 7.85 14.80 6.64
CA SER A 157 7.89 16.25 6.36
C SER A 157 6.88 16.69 5.29
N SER A 158 6.52 15.81 4.36
CA SER A 158 5.48 16.08 3.36
C SER A 158 4.07 16.10 3.94
N GLY A 159 3.85 15.51 5.11
CA GLY A 159 2.55 15.33 5.73
C GLY A 159 1.65 14.31 5.03
N VAL A 160 2.18 13.53 4.07
CA VAL A 160 1.41 12.51 3.35
C VAL A 160 1.07 11.35 4.29
N LYS A 161 -0.19 10.95 4.27
CA LYS A 161 -0.74 9.82 5.03
C LYS A 161 -1.63 8.95 4.15
N TYR A 162 -1.82 7.69 4.54
CA TYR A 162 -2.83 6.84 3.93
C TYR A 162 -4.22 7.34 4.23
N SER A 163 -5.09 7.28 3.24
CA SER A 163 -6.50 7.65 3.39
C SER A 163 -7.23 6.64 4.28
N LEU A 164 -8.06 7.13 5.18
CA LEU A 164 -8.93 6.30 6.03
C LEU A 164 -10.24 5.91 5.33
N LEU A 165 -10.50 6.46 4.15
CA LEU A 165 -11.71 6.19 3.39
C LEU A 165 -11.59 4.94 2.51
N PHE A 166 -10.38 4.53 2.13
CA PHE A 166 -10.14 3.47 1.14
C PHE A 166 -9.29 2.34 1.70
N GLY A 167 -9.44 1.16 1.09
CA GLY A 167 -8.66 -0.03 1.41
C GLY A 167 -9.38 -1.02 2.30
N GLY A 168 -8.67 -2.06 2.68
CA GLY A 168 -9.18 -3.10 3.53
C GLY A 168 -9.74 -2.60 4.85
N GLY A 169 -11.00 -2.93 5.14
CA GLY A 169 -11.68 -2.51 6.35
C GLY A 169 -12.26 -1.10 6.34
N ALA A 170 -11.95 -0.30 5.32
CA ALA A 170 -12.48 1.05 5.14
C ALA A 170 -13.86 1.07 4.44
N PRO A 171 -14.57 2.23 4.40
CA PRO A 171 -15.86 2.36 3.73
C PRO A 171 -15.83 2.03 2.23
N TYR A 172 -14.76 2.42 1.51
CA TYR A 172 -14.58 2.19 0.09
C TYR A 172 -13.50 1.16 -0.16
N MET A 173 -13.68 0.30 -1.19
CA MET A 173 -12.94 -0.93 -1.39
C MET A 173 -11.41 -0.74 -1.42
N ASN A 174 -10.88 -0.16 -2.47
CA ASN A 174 -9.44 -0.07 -2.73
C ASN A 174 -9.08 1.30 -3.30
N GLY A 175 -7.79 1.61 -3.36
CA GLY A 175 -7.27 2.85 -3.94
C GLY A 175 -6.43 3.67 -2.97
N GLU A 176 -6.25 3.19 -1.73
CA GLU A 176 -5.42 3.82 -0.71
C GLU A 176 -3.98 4.00 -1.18
N ASP A 177 -3.40 2.98 -1.82
CA ASP A 177 -2.03 3.02 -2.35
C ASP A 177 -1.90 4.03 -3.50
N SER A 178 -2.89 4.03 -4.40
CA SER A 178 -2.94 5.01 -5.48
C SER A 178 -3.07 6.44 -4.96
N LEU A 179 -3.87 6.66 -3.90
CA LEU A 179 -4.00 7.96 -3.26
C LEU A 179 -2.72 8.39 -2.53
N PHE A 180 -2.07 7.46 -1.83
CA PHE A 180 -0.80 7.72 -1.16
C PHE A 180 0.27 8.19 -2.16
N LEU A 181 0.46 7.44 -3.26
CA LEU A 181 1.43 7.81 -4.30
C LEU A 181 1.04 9.09 -5.06
N HIS A 182 -0.27 9.30 -5.28
CA HIS A 182 -0.79 10.57 -5.81
C HIS A 182 -0.40 11.76 -4.92
N ASP A 183 -0.57 11.62 -3.61
CA ASP A 183 -0.26 12.68 -2.66
C ASP A 183 1.24 12.89 -2.51
N CYS A 184 2.05 11.82 -2.59
CA CYS A 184 3.50 11.92 -2.69
C CYS A 184 3.94 12.76 -3.90
N LEU A 185 3.41 12.47 -5.08
CA LEU A 185 3.69 13.27 -6.30
C LEU A 185 3.22 14.72 -6.15
N LYS A 186 2.05 14.93 -5.56
CA LYS A 186 1.46 16.27 -5.36
C LYS A 186 2.28 17.12 -4.37
N SER A 187 2.91 16.50 -3.38
CA SER A 187 3.82 17.16 -2.44
C SER A 187 5.22 17.39 -3.01
N GLY A 188 5.48 16.98 -4.25
CA GLY A 188 6.76 17.20 -4.92
C GLY A 188 7.83 16.16 -4.61
N LEU A 189 7.47 15.02 -3.99
CA LEU A 189 8.42 13.93 -3.75
C LEU A 189 8.86 13.28 -5.06
N SER A 190 10.12 12.88 -5.09
CA SER A 190 10.75 12.20 -6.24
C SER A 190 10.54 10.70 -6.14
N LEU A 191 9.63 10.15 -6.98
CA LEU A 191 9.28 8.75 -7.02
C LEU A 191 10.01 8.04 -8.16
N TYR A 192 10.61 6.89 -7.86
CA TYR A 192 11.32 6.04 -8.84
C TYR A 192 10.83 4.59 -8.74
N ARG A 193 11.14 3.81 -9.75
CA ARG A 193 10.96 2.35 -9.78
C ARG A 193 12.30 1.69 -10.05
N THR A 194 12.48 0.49 -9.52
CA THR A 194 13.70 -0.32 -9.73
C THR A 194 13.35 -1.71 -10.24
N THR A 195 14.32 -2.38 -10.85
CA THR A 195 14.23 -3.78 -11.28
C THR A 195 14.43 -4.78 -10.14
N VAL A 196 14.88 -4.31 -8.98
CA VAL A 196 15.20 -5.15 -7.83
C VAL A 196 13.93 -5.81 -7.28
N ALA A 197 13.99 -7.14 -7.13
CA ALA A 197 12.92 -7.94 -6.55
C ALA A 197 13.24 -8.28 -5.09
N LEU A 198 12.21 -8.14 -4.24
CA LEU A 198 12.33 -8.31 -2.79
C LEU A 198 11.71 -9.59 -2.26
N GLY A 199 10.78 -10.20 -3.01
CA GLY A 199 10.04 -11.35 -2.53
C GLY A 199 8.85 -11.70 -3.38
N HIS A 200 7.88 -12.39 -2.79
CA HIS A 200 6.67 -12.82 -3.47
C HIS A 200 5.45 -12.84 -2.53
N GLU A 201 4.27 -12.69 -3.11
CA GLU A 201 2.99 -12.84 -2.45
C GLU A 201 2.69 -14.33 -2.22
N VAL A 202 2.26 -14.70 -1.00
CA VAL A 202 1.83 -16.07 -0.69
C VAL A 202 0.49 -16.35 -1.37
N SER A 203 0.35 -17.55 -1.93
CA SER A 203 -0.89 -17.99 -2.55
C SER A 203 -2.05 -18.03 -1.54
N GLY A 204 -3.12 -17.31 -1.84
CA GLY A 204 -4.32 -17.25 -1.00
C GLY A 204 -5.52 -16.69 -1.78
N GLU A 205 -6.73 -16.89 -1.26
CA GLU A 205 -7.93 -16.27 -1.84
C GLU A 205 -7.91 -14.76 -1.60
N SER A 206 -8.21 -13.98 -2.65
CA SER A 206 -8.40 -12.53 -2.50
C SER A 206 -9.67 -12.25 -1.71
N THR A 207 -9.54 -11.67 -0.54
CA THR A 207 -10.69 -11.24 0.27
C THR A 207 -11.25 -9.88 -0.19
N TRP A 208 -10.59 -9.20 -1.11
CA TRP A 208 -10.86 -7.80 -1.46
C TRP A 208 -11.65 -7.61 -2.75
N PHE A 209 -11.52 -8.54 -3.70
CA PHE A 209 -12.20 -8.42 -4.98
C PHE A 209 -13.39 -9.38 -5.10
N ASN A 210 -14.61 -8.84 -5.02
CA ASN A 210 -15.86 -9.56 -5.13
C ASN A 210 -16.54 -9.38 -6.50
N GLY A 211 -15.75 -9.19 -7.56
CA GLY A 211 -16.26 -8.97 -8.91
C GLY A 211 -16.68 -7.51 -9.18
N TYR A 212 -17.19 -7.28 -10.38
CA TYR A 212 -17.60 -5.95 -10.87
C TYR A 212 -19.03 -5.61 -10.43
N THR A 213 -19.23 -5.53 -9.12
CA THR A 213 -20.50 -5.22 -8.47
C THR A 213 -20.90 -3.75 -8.64
N ASP A 214 -22.13 -3.38 -8.26
CA ASP A 214 -22.56 -1.97 -8.22
C ASP A 214 -21.66 -1.13 -7.29
N LYS A 215 -21.29 -1.73 -6.13
CA LYS A 215 -20.36 -1.10 -5.18
C LYS A 215 -18.99 -0.85 -5.80
N PHE A 216 -18.46 -1.80 -6.60
CA PHE A 216 -17.18 -1.61 -7.28
C PHE A 216 -17.16 -0.33 -8.13
N PHE A 217 -18.17 -0.11 -8.96
CA PHE A 217 -18.24 1.07 -9.83
C PHE A 217 -18.47 2.36 -9.04
N TYR A 218 -19.31 2.28 -8.02
CA TYR A 218 -19.57 3.40 -7.12
C TYR A 218 -18.31 3.83 -6.37
N ASP A 219 -17.61 2.90 -5.71
CA ASP A 219 -16.38 3.15 -4.96
C ASP A 219 -15.27 3.68 -5.87
N ARG A 220 -15.18 3.15 -7.10
CA ARG A 220 -14.26 3.65 -8.12
C ARG A 220 -14.57 5.09 -8.49
N GLY A 221 -15.83 5.49 -8.51
CA GLY A 221 -16.24 6.87 -8.71
C GLY A 221 -15.81 7.78 -7.56
N VAL A 222 -15.95 7.32 -6.32
CA VAL A 222 -15.46 8.06 -5.14
C VAL A 222 -13.95 8.25 -5.23
N LEU A 223 -13.19 7.20 -5.52
CA LEU A 223 -11.74 7.26 -5.68
C LEU A 223 -11.34 8.27 -6.78
N TYR A 224 -12.00 8.22 -7.92
CA TYR A 224 -11.68 9.09 -9.06
C TYR A 224 -11.90 10.56 -8.75
N HIS A 225 -12.88 10.90 -7.90
CA HIS A 225 -13.05 12.26 -7.44
C HIS A 225 -11.81 12.78 -6.69
N PHE A 226 -11.25 11.97 -5.77
CA PHE A 226 -10.07 12.37 -5.00
C PHE A 226 -8.79 12.40 -5.84
N LEU A 227 -8.66 11.52 -6.83
CA LEU A 227 -7.50 11.48 -7.73
C LEU A 227 -7.53 12.58 -8.80
N TYR A 228 -8.70 12.86 -9.39
CA TYR A 228 -8.80 13.63 -10.64
C TYR A 228 -9.71 14.86 -10.55
N GLY A 229 -10.38 15.10 -9.42
CA GLY A 229 -11.23 16.27 -9.22
C GLY A 229 -12.28 16.44 -10.31
N SER A 230 -12.26 17.59 -10.99
CA SER A 230 -13.21 17.92 -12.08
C SER A 230 -13.11 17.01 -13.30
N PHE A 231 -11.96 16.35 -13.52
CA PHE A 231 -11.76 15.41 -14.64
C PHE A 231 -12.23 13.98 -14.33
N ALA A 232 -12.68 13.69 -13.11
CA ALA A 232 -13.04 12.35 -12.64
C ALA A 232 -14.04 11.63 -13.56
N SER A 233 -15.09 12.31 -14.02
CA SER A 233 -16.13 11.73 -14.87
C SER A 233 -15.58 11.34 -16.26
N ILE A 234 -14.77 12.20 -16.87
CA ILE A 234 -14.19 11.95 -18.20
C ILE A 234 -13.17 10.80 -18.12
N LEU A 235 -12.29 10.84 -17.13
CA LEU A 235 -11.30 9.77 -16.95
C LEU A 235 -11.96 8.45 -16.52
N GLY A 236 -13.03 8.53 -15.74
CA GLY A 236 -13.86 7.37 -15.39
C GLY A 236 -14.52 6.73 -16.60
N PHE A 237 -15.10 7.53 -17.51
CA PHE A 237 -15.64 7.01 -18.77
C PHE A 237 -14.57 6.32 -19.61
N ARG A 238 -13.42 6.98 -19.80
CA ARG A 238 -12.29 6.40 -20.55
C ARG A 238 -11.82 5.07 -19.94
N TYR A 239 -11.72 5.00 -18.61
CA TYR A 239 -11.34 3.76 -17.92
C TYR A 239 -12.34 2.63 -18.18
N LEU A 240 -13.64 2.87 -18.02
CA LEU A 240 -14.68 1.89 -18.27
C LEU A 240 -14.73 1.48 -19.75
N PHE A 241 -14.59 2.44 -20.67
CA PHE A 241 -14.58 2.16 -22.10
C PHE A 241 -13.43 1.26 -22.52
N ASN A 242 -12.23 1.49 -22.00
CA ASN A 242 -11.05 0.69 -22.30
C ASN A 242 -11.19 -0.74 -21.73
N ASN A 243 -11.85 -0.90 -20.57
CA ASN A 243 -12.03 -2.18 -19.89
C ASN A 243 -13.42 -2.79 -20.06
N ARG A 244 -14.24 -2.30 -21.01
CA ARG A 244 -15.66 -2.67 -21.13
C ARG A 244 -15.89 -4.18 -21.38
N LYS A 245 -14.94 -4.83 -22.04
CA LYS A 245 -15.03 -6.26 -22.38
C LYS A 245 -14.83 -7.18 -21.15
N THR A 246 -14.26 -6.68 -20.08
CA THR A 246 -14.05 -7.42 -18.83
C THR A 246 -14.93 -6.90 -17.71
N MET A 247 -14.99 -5.59 -17.50
CA MET A 247 -15.66 -5.00 -16.35
C MET A 247 -17.16 -4.75 -16.55
N CYS A 248 -17.57 -4.46 -17.77
CA CYS A 248 -18.95 -4.05 -18.06
C CYS A 248 -19.81 -5.15 -18.71
N VAL A 249 -19.36 -6.42 -18.68
CA VAL A 249 -20.05 -7.53 -19.37
C VAL A 249 -21.48 -7.71 -18.85
N GLU A 250 -21.64 -7.78 -17.53
CA GLU A 250 -22.95 -8.05 -16.92
C GLU A 250 -23.88 -6.83 -16.90
N LYS A 251 -23.33 -5.64 -16.69
CA LYS A 251 -24.13 -4.43 -16.44
C LYS A 251 -24.24 -3.48 -17.63
N GLY A 252 -23.37 -3.65 -18.62
CA GLY A 252 -23.22 -2.71 -19.72
C GLY A 252 -22.48 -1.44 -19.33
N LEU A 253 -21.87 -0.80 -20.33
CA LEU A 253 -21.02 0.41 -20.15
C LEU A 253 -21.79 1.57 -19.50
N PHE A 254 -22.99 1.87 -19.99
CA PHE A 254 -23.74 3.05 -19.53
C PHE A 254 -24.22 2.92 -18.09
N LYS A 255 -24.66 1.72 -17.65
CA LYS A 255 -25.06 1.48 -16.26
C LYS A 255 -23.84 1.57 -15.33
N SER A 256 -22.71 0.95 -15.71
CA SER A 256 -21.45 1.03 -14.96
C SER A 256 -20.97 2.49 -14.82
N TYR A 257 -21.06 3.26 -15.88
CA TYR A 257 -20.72 4.69 -15.87
C TYR A 257 -21.68 5.52 -15.01
N HIS A 258 -22.98 5.20 -15.02
CA HIS A 258 -23.95 5.87 -14.15
C HIS A 258 -23.61 5.65 -12.66
N LEU A 259 -23.31 4.41 -12.26
CA LEU A 259 -22.88 4.08 -10.89
C LEU A 259 -21.59 4.81 -10.49
N LEU A 260 -20.62 4.85 -11.40
CA LEU A 260 -19.39 5.60 -11.17
C LEU A 260 -19.66 7.10 -10.93
N ASN A 261 -20.53 7.70 -11.73
CA ASN A 261 -20.89 9.12 -11.54
C ASN A 261 -21.69 9.38 -10.25
N GLN A 262 -22.47 8.42 -9.78
CA GLN A 262 -23.08 8.50 -8.45
C GLN A 262 -22.03 8.56 -7.36
N GLY A 263 -20.98 7.73 -7.44
CA GLY A 263 -19.83 7.77 -6.53
C GLY A 263 -19.10 9.11 -6.58
N ILE A 264 -18.83 9.65 -7.79
CA ILE A 264 -18.20 10.98 -7.95
C ILE A 264 -19.06 12.08 -7.29
N LYS A 265 -20.38 12.01 -7.48
CA LYS A 265 -21.31 13.01 -6.89
C LYS A 265 -21.30 12.92 -5.36
N HIS A 266 -21.33 11.71 -4.81
CA HIS A 266 -21.27 11.48 -3.36
C HIS A 266 -19.95 11.98 -2.77
N ALA A 267 -18.83 11.72 -3.44
CA ALA A 267 -17.50 12.10 -2.96
C ALA A 267 -17.35 13.62 -2.74
N LYS A 268 -18.13 14.46 -3.45
CA LYS A 268 -18.16 15.93 -3.22
C LYS A 268 -18.64 16.31 -1.82
N THR A 269 -19.37 15.44 -1.14
CA THR A 269 -19.85 15.65 0.23
C THR A 269 -18.87 15.15 1.30
N LEU A 270 -17.84 14.40 0.90
CA LEU A 270 -16.83 13.85 1.79
C LEU A 270 -15.67 14.81 1.99
N LYS A 271 -15.09 14.78 3.18
CA LYS A 271 -13.78 15.40 3.42
C LYS A 271 -12.68 14.38 3.12
N LYS A 272 -11.58 14.83 2.52
CA LYS A 272 -10.38 14.01 2.39
C LYS A 272 -9.78 13.86 3.79
N VAL A 273 -9.79 12.63 4.32
CA VAL A 273 -9.24 12.26 5.64
C VAL A 273 -8.09 11.29 5.38
#